data_b3d9a0ec0bc6da061b3c80a0d1834a7f
#
_entry.id   b3d9a0ec0bc6da061b3c80a0d1834a7f
#
_cell.length_a   1.000
_cell.length_b   1.000
_cell.length_c   1.000
_cell.angle_alpha   90.00
_cell.angle_beta   90.00
_cell.angle_gamma   90.00
#
_symmetry.space_group_name_H-M   'P 1'
#
loop_
_entity.id
_entity.type
_entity.pdbx_description
1 polymer ?
#
loop_
_entity_poly.entity_id
_entity_poly.type
_entity_poly.pdbx_seq_one_letter_code
_entity_poly.pdbx_strand_id
1 'polypeptide(L)'
;MKRQHIMAGSAIALVLVFVVAVFGYSWLQERRLVELAAKPDSVFVRPHSPTYGSADAKVRIVEFLDPACETCRAFYPLVKDIIDLNGGRVQLVVRYTPFHAGADTAVAVMEAARLQGMFWPVTQRLVRDQRTWGADHNPRPDLIWSLVDGTGLNMRKAREDAVSTVVRNRVEQDLADARALGVTRTPGFFVNGRPLKRFGEKEVQELVREEVERAYGGGVAP
;
A
#
# COMPACT_ATOMS: atom_id res chain seq x y z
N MET A 1 -42.89 -37.43 -8.57
CA MET A 1 -42.38 -36.85 -7.28
C MET A 1 -40.94 -37.27 -6.94
N LYS A 2 -40.57 -38.57 -6.91
CA LYS A 2 -39.18 -39.00 -6.54
C LYS A 2 -38.06 -38.39 -7.39
N ARG A 3 -38.19 -38.20 -8.72
CA ARG A 3 -37.19 -37.62 -9.60
C ARG A 3 -36.91 -36.13 -9.30
N GLN A 4 -37.95 -35.38 -8.95
CA GLN A 4 -37.80 -33.95 -8.59
C GLN A 4 -37.01 -33.74 -7.28
N HIS A 5 -37.26 -34.63 -6.30
CA HIS A 5 -36.48 -34.57 -5.02
C HIS A 5 -35.02 -34.98 -5.22
N ILE A 6 -34.72 -35.93 -6.11
CA ILE A 6 -33.34 -36.33 -6.43
C ILE A 6 -32.63 -35.17 -7.15
N MET A 7 -33.26 -34.52 -8.13
CA MET A 7 -32.67 -33.37 -8.83
C MET A 7 -32.44 -32.17 -7.89
N ALA A 8 -33.42 -31.89 -7.03
CA ALA A 8 -33.25 -30.81 -6.02
C ALA A 8 -32.13 -31.13 -5.03
N GLY A 9 -32.03 -32.38 -4.56
CA GLY A 9 -30.95 -32.80 -3.68
C GLY A 9 -29.57 -32.71 -4.33
N SER A 10 -29.46 -33.10 -5.61
CA SER A 10 -28.20 -32.98 -6.37
C SER A 10 -27.78 -31.52 -6.59
N ALA A 11 -28.73 -30.63 -6.88
CA ALA A 11 -28.47 -29.20 -7.04
C ALA A 11 -27.97 -28.56 -5.74
N ILE A 12 -28.59 -28.88 -4.61
CA ILE A 12 -28.18 -28.39 -3.29
C ILE A 12 -26.76 -28.90 -2.96
N ALA A 13 -26.46 -30.17 -3.21
CA ALA A 13 -25.15 -30.76 -2.97
C ALA A 13 -24.07 -30.06 -3.80
N LEU A 14 -24.33 -29.77 -5.08
CA LEU A 14 -23.38 -29.02 -5.95
C LEU A 14 -23.15 -27.59 -5.46
N VAL A 15 -24.20 -26.90 -5.02
CA VAL A 15 -24.06 -25.55 -4.45
C VAL A 15 -23.22 -25.59 -3.16
N LEU A 16 -23.43 -26.56 -2.28
CA LEU A 16 -22.63 -26.72 -1.07
C LEU A 16 -21.16 -26.99 -1.38
N VAL A 17 -20.89 -27.91 -2.32
CA VAL A 17 -19.50 -28.18 -2.76
C VAL A 17 -18.85 -26.92 -3.34
N PHE A 18 -19.58 -26.18 -4.17
CA PHE A 18 -19.08 -24.92 -4.74
C PHE A 18 -18.77 -23.87 -3.65
N VAL A 19 -19.67 -23.71 -2.69
CA VAL A 19 -19.48 -22.78 -1.55
C VAL A 19 -18.24 -23.18 -0.74
N VAL A 20 -18.11 -24.46 -0.38
CA VAL A 20 -16.93 -24.97 0.34
C VAL A 20 -15.64 -24.76 -0.45
N ALA A 21 -15.68 -25.01 -1.78
CA ALA A 21 -14.52 -24.80 -2.64
C ALA A 21 -14.11 -23.30 -2.69
N VAL A 22 -15.06 -22.39 -2.82
CA VAL A 22 -14.79 -20.93 -2.84
C VAL A 22 -14.23 -20.47 -1.50
N PHE A 23 -14.83 -20.86 -0.37
CA PHE A 23 -14.32 -20.51 0.96
C PHE A 23 -12.95 -21.13 1.24
N GLY A 24 -12.76 -22.39 0.87
CA GLY A 24 -11.46 -23.07 1.01
C GLY A 24 -10.37 -22.41 0.18
N TYR A 25 -10.68 -22.04 -1.07
CA TYR A 25 -9.76 -21.34 -1.94
C TYR A 25 -9.38 -19.95 -1.38
N SER A 26 -10.36 -19.16 -0.95
CA SER A 26 -10.11 -17.82 -0.40
C SER A 26 -9.27 -17.88 0.88
N TRP A 27 -9.51 -18.85 1.76
CA TRP A 27 -8.73 -19.06 2.96
C TRP A 27 -7.28 -19.47 2.67
N LEU A 28 -7.05 -20.35 1.69
CA LEU A 28 -5.70 -20.74 1.26
C LEU A 28 -4.94 -19.54 0.67
N GLN A 29 -5.60 -18.71 -0.12
CA GLN A 29 -5.01 -17.48 -0.67
C GLN A 29 -4.62 -16.51 0.44
N GLU A 30 -5.50 -16.26 1.42
CA GLU A 30 -5.18 -15.37 2.54
C GLU A 30 -3.99 -15.89 3.35
N ARG A 31 -3.94 -17.18 3.65
CA ARG A 31 -2.78 -17.78 4.33
C ARG A 31 -1.48 -17.59 3.56
N ARG A 32 -1.51 -17.83 2.25
CA ARG A 32 -0.33 -17.64 1.40
C ARG A 32 0.18 -16.19 1.43
N LEU A 33 -0.73 -15.21 1.38
CA LEU A 33 -0.36 -13.80 1.47
C LEU A 33 0.27 -13.46 2.82
N VAL A 34 -0.29 -13.95 3.92
CA VAL A 34 0.28 -13.76 5.27
C VAL A 34 1.68 -14.37 5.39
N GLU A 35 1.90 -15.58 4.87
CA GLU A 35 3.21 -16.23 4.84
C GLU A 35 4.24 -15.43 4.00
N LEU A 36 3.80 -14.88 2.86
CA LEU A 36 4.65 -14.02 2.03
C LEU A 36 5.00 -12.71 2.73
N ALA A 37 4.05 -12.12 3.45
CA ALA A 37 4.28 -10.86 4.17
C ALA A 37 5.25 -11.01 5.36
N ALA A 38 5.39 -12.20 5.92
CA ALA A 38 6.34 -12.49 6.99
C ALA A 38 7.81 -12.52 6.51
N LYS A 39 8.05 -12.63 5.21
CA LYS A 39 9.41 -12.69 4.65
C LYS A 39 10.02 -11.28 4.58
N PRO A 40 11.32 -11.11 4.89
CA PRO A 40 11.98 -9.79 4.91
C PRO A 40 12.14 -9.17 3.51
N ASP A 41 12.23 -9.98 2.46
CA ASP A 41 12.21 -9.54 1.05
C ASP A 41 11.11 -10.30 0.33
N SER A 42 10.00 -9.61 0.10
CA SER A 42 8.80 -10.20 -0.50
C SER A 42 8.09 -9.19 -1.38
N VAL A 43 7.05 -9.63 -2.06
CA VAL A 43 6.16 -8.74 -2.84
C VAL A 43 5.53 -7.62 -1.99
N PHE A 44 5.53 -7.73 -0.66
CA PHE A 44 5.04 -6.71 0.26
C PHE A 44 6.11 -5.71 0.70
N VAL A 45 7.34 -6.21 0.94
CA VAL A 45 8.43 -5.39 1.49
C VAL A 45 9.70 -5.65 0.70
N ARG A 46 10.25 -4.59 0.10
CA ARG A 46 11.54 -4.63 -0.57
C ARG A 46 12.60 -3.83 0.19
N PRO A 47 13.89 -4.12 0.02
CA PRO A 47 14.96 -3.37 0.68
C PRO A 47 14.94 -1.86 0.39
N HIS A 48 14.34 -1.45 -0.72
CA HIS A 48 14.18 -0.04 -1.10
C HIS A 48 12.89 0.60 -0.59
N SER A 49 11.96 -0.16 -0.01
CA SER A 49 10.66 0.39 0.43
C SER A 49 10.85 1.43 1.53
N PRO A 50 10.33 2.66 1.36
CA PRO A 50 10.33 3.63 2.45
C PRO A 50 9.45 3.15 3.59
N THR A 51 9.88 3.40 4.82
CA THR A 51 9.14 3.03 6.03
C THR A 51 8.89 4.23 6.93
N TYR A 52 7.78 4.18 7.70
CA TYR A 52 7.48 5.14 8.76
C TYR A 52 7.00 4.40 10.02
N GLY A 53 7.49 4.80 11.18
CA GLY A 53 7.26 4.09 12.44
C GLY A 53 8.43 3.19 12.85
N SER A 54 8.26 2.43 13.91
CA SER A 54 9.33 1.59 14.47
C SER A 54 9.70 0.42 13.55
N ALA A 55 10.99 0.16 13.41
CA ALA A 55 11.49 -1.03 12.72
C ALA A 55 11.14 -2.34 13.45
N ASP A 56 10.93 -2.28 14.78
CA ASP A 56 10.58 -3.42 15.63
C ASP A 56 9.07 -3.69 15.68
N ALA A 57 8.26 -2.91 14.94
CA ALA A 57 6.82 -3.10 14.88
C ALA A 57 6.45 -4.47 14.32
N LYS A 58 5.58 -5.20 15.05
CA LYS A 58 5.06 -6.51 14.62
C LYS A 58 3.88 -6.39 13.63
N VAL A 59 3.32 -5.19 13.49
CA VAL A 59 2.24 -4.92 12.55
C VAL A 59 2.74 -4.00 11.45
N ARG A 60 2.57 -4.41 10.20
CA ARG A 60 2.97 -3.62 9.03
C ARG A 60 1.78 -3.31 8.15
N ILE A 61 1.56 -2.03 7.93
CA ILE A 61 0.67 -1.54 6.88
C ILE A 61 1.53 -1.40 5.61
N VAL A 62 1.19 -2.11 4.56
CA VAL A 62 1.79 -1.93 3.23
C VAL A 62 0.81 -1.13 2.39
N GLU A 63 1.23 0.05 1.96
CA GLU A 63 0.45 0.94 1.10
C GLU A 63 1.07 0.98 -0.30
N PHE A 64 0.30 0.53 -1.29
CA PHE A 64 0.58 0.76 -2.69
C PHE A 64 0.05 2.14 -3.07
N LEU A 65 0.97 3.09 -3.14
CA LEU A 65 0.74 4.53 -3.22
C LEU A 65 0.92 5.05 -4.64
N ASP A 66 -0.06 5.83 -5.10
CA ASP A 66 0.09 6.72 -6.25
C ASP A 66 0.05 8.17 -5.77
N PRO A 67 1.13 8.94 -5.92
CA PRO A 67 1.17 10.30 -5.42
C PRO A 67 0.21 11.26 -6.15
N ALA A 68 -0.27 10.91 -7.35
CA ALA A 68 -1.28 11.68 -8.08
C ALA A 68 -2.71 11.29 -7.71
N CYS A 69 -2.92 10.19 -6.98
CA CYS A 69 -4.24 9.74 -6.56
C CYS A 69 -4.80 10.60 -5.42
N GLU A 70 -5.97 11.22 -5.63
CA GLU A 70 -6.63 12.06 -4.61
C GLU A 70 -7.01 11.26 -3.36
N THR A 71 -7.41 10.00 -3.54
CA THR A 71 -7.74 9.11 -2.43
C THR A 71 -6.49 8.79 -1.59
N CYS A 72 -5.32 8.58 -2.22
CA CYS A 72 -4.06 8.42 -1.49
C CYS A 72 -3.75 9.66 -0.64
N ARG A 73 -3.95 10.86 -1.21
CA ARG A 73 -3.80 12.12 -0.46
C ARG A 73 -4.75 12.19 0.74
N ALA A 74 -6.01 11.80 0.56
CA ALA A 74 -7.01 11.82 1.63
C ALA A 74 -6.66 10.84 2.76
N PHE A 75 -6.12 9.66 2.45
CA PHE A 75 -5.72 8.64 3.43
C PHE A 75 -4.38 8.94 4.13
N TYR A 76 -3.54 9.78 3.56
CA TYR A 76 -2.20 10.07 4.09
C TYR A 76 -2.19 10.50 5.57
N PRO A 77 -3.00 11.50 6.04
CA PRO A 77 -3.05 11.84 7.44
C PRO A 77 -3.57 10.70 8.32
N LEU A 78 -4.62 9.99 7.90
CA LEU A 78 -5.17 8.85 8.64
C LEU A 78 -4.12 7.77 8.90
N VAL A 79 -3.36 7.39 7.87
CA VAL A 79 -2.33 6.34 8.01
C VAL A 79 -1.24 6.78 8.96
N LYS A 80 -0.81 8.06 8.91
CA LYS A 80 0.15 8.60 9.86
C LYS A 80 -0.38 8.58 11.30
N ASP A 81 -1.62 9.02 11.50
CA ASP A 81 -2.27 9.03 12.82
C ASP A 81 -2.37 7.60 13.40
N ILE A 82 -2.72 6.61 12.57
CA ILE A 82 -2.74 5.21 12.99
C ILE A 82 -1.37 4.78 13.54
N ILE A 83 -0.28 5.15 12.87
CA ILE A 83 1.07 4.75 13.27
C ILE A 83 1.47 5.47 14.55
N ASP A 84 1.28 6.79 14.59
CA ASP A 84 1.69 7.64 15.71
C ASP A 84 0.93 7.28 16.99
N LEU A 85 -0.37 6.96 16.91
CA LEU A 85 -1.21 6.55 18.03
C LEU A 85 -0.95 5.11 18.52
N ASN A 86 -0.26 4.28 17.76
CA ASN A 86 0.01 2.90 18.17
C ASN A 86 1.33 2.69 18.91
N GLY A 87 2.03 3.76 19.31
CA GLY A 87 3.18 3.66 20.21
C GLY A 87 4.29 2.72 19.74
N GLY A 88 4.64 2.76 18.46
CA GLY A 88 5.70 1.92 17.89
C GLY A 88 5.29 0.48 17.52
N ARG A 89 4.03 0.11 17.71
CA ARG A 89 3.52 -1.24 17.39
C ARG A 89 3.18 -1.44 15.90
N VAL A 90 3.04 -0.34 15.16
CA VAL A 90 2.65 -0.33 13.74
C VAL A 90 3.71 0.39 12.93
N GLN A 91 4.04 -0.14 11.76
CA GLN A 91 4.95 0.45 10.78
C GLN A 91 4.24 0.55 9.43
N LEU A 92 4.42 1.67 8.73
CA LEU A 92 4.07 1.82 7.33
C LEU A 92 5.23 1.38 6.44
N VAL A 93 4.91 0.68 5.37
CA VAL A 93 5.79 0.37 4.23
C VAL A 93 5.13 0.93 2.98
N VAL A 94 5.81 1.83 2.27
CA VAL A 94 5.30 2.42 1.03
C VAL A 94 5.83 1.65 -0.17
N ARG A 95 4.93 1.35 -1.12
CA ARG A 95 5.23 0.76 -2.42
C ARG A 95 4.67 1.67 -3.52
N TYR A 96 5.39 1.83 -4.61
CA TYR A 96 5.01 2.76 -5.67
C TYR A 96 4.10 2.13 -6.71
N THR A 97 3.00 2.80 -7.01
CA THR A 97 2.05 2.41 -8.08
C THR A 97 1.57 3.62 -8.86
N PRO A 98 2.44 4.24 -9.69
CA PRO A 98 2.07 5.40 -10.50
C PRO A 98 1.10 4.99 -11.61
N PHE A 99 -0.19 4.89 -11.29
CA PHE A 99 -1.24 4.51 -12.24
C PHE A 99 -1.82 5.70 -12.99
N HIS A 100 -1.74 6.91 -12.41
CA HIS A 100 -2.19 8.13 -13.06
C HIS A 100 -1.08 8.71 -13.95
N ALA A 101 -1.48 9.35 -15.05
CA ALA A 101 -0.54 10.04 -15.93
C ALA A 101 0.29 11.07 -15.16
N GLY A 102 1.62 11.11 -15.37
CA GLY A 102 2.52 12.04 -14.69
C GLY A 102 2.89 11.69 -13.24
N ALA A 103 2.26 10.66 -12.65
CA ALA A 103 2.62 10.17 -11.31
C ALA A 103 4.03 9.55 -11.27
N ASP A 104 4.50 9.04 -12.38
CA ASP A 104 5.86 8.51 -12.57
C ASP A 104 6.94 9.55 -12.25
N THR A 105 6.73 10.81 -12.65
CA THR A 105 7.64 11.91 -12.30
C THR A 105 7.67 12.15 -10.78
N ALA A 106 6.50 12.16 -10.13
CA ALA A 106 6.43 12.34 -8.67
C ALA A 106 7.12 11.19 -7.93
N VAL A 107 6.89 9.93 -8.35
CA VAL A 107 7.54 8.76 -7.78
C VAL A 107 9.05 8.81 -7.99
N ALA A 108 9.52 9.19 -9.18
CA ALA A 108 10.95 9.33 -9.44
C ALA A 108 11.62 10.38 -8.53
N VAL A 109 10.95 11.51 -8.29
CA VAL A 109 11.40 12.55 -7.35
C VAL A 109 11.39 12.05 -5.91
N MET A 110 10.34 11.35 -5.48
CA MET A 110 10.26 10.75 -4.14
C MET A 110 11.38 9.73 -3.90
N GLU A 111 11.65 8.89 -4.90
CA GLU A 111 12.71 7.88 -4.80
C GLU A 111 14.12 8.51 -4.84
N ALA A 112 14.34 9.56 -5.65
CA ALA A 112 15.57 10.35 -5.63
C ALA A 112 15.77 11.04 -4.27
N ALA A 113 14.69 11.54 -3.67
CA ALA A 113 14.73 12.11 -2.31
C ALA A 113 15.06 11.04 -1.25
N ARG A 114 14.52 9.80 -1.42
CA ARG A 114 14.85 8.69 -0.52
C ARG A 114 16.34 8.37 -0.53
N LEU A 115 17.01 8.44 -1.68
CA LEU A 115 18.46 8.24 -1.82
C LEU A 115 19.28 9.30 -1.06
N GLN A 116 18.65 10.42 -0.70
CA GLN A 116 19.25 11.51 0.09
C GLN A 116 18.72 11.55 1.54
N GLY A 117 17.92 10.59 1.99
CA GLY A 117 17.29 10.60 3.31
C GLY A 117 16.14 11.60 3.46
N MET A 118 15.65 12.16 2.34
CA MET A 118 14.66 13.23 2.29
C MET A 118 13.26 12.74 1.82
N PHE A 119 13.00 11.43 1.89
CA PHE A 119 11.74 10.85 1.43
C PHE A 119 10.52 11.51 2.05
N TRP A 120 10.45 11.57 3.38
CA TRP A 120 9.26 12.05 4.08
C TRP A 120 9.01 13.56 3.89
N PRO A 121 10.00 14.45 4.01
CA PRO A 121 9.80 15.87 3.71
C PRO A 121 9.28 16.12 2.27
N VAL A 122 9.84 15.41 1.29
CA VAL A 122 9.43 15.54 -0.11
C VAL A 122 8.05 14.96 -0.34
N THR A 123 7.77 13.75 0.17
CA THR A 123 6.44 13.13 0.06
C THR A 123 5.36 14.00 0.69
N GLN A 124 5.59 14.51 1.90
CA GLN A 124 4.66 15.41 2.58
C GLN A 124 4.38 16.69 1.77
N ARG A 125 5.42 17.26 1.15
CA ARG A 125 5.28 18.41 0.27
C ARG A 125 4.40 18.10 -0.94
N LEU A 126 4.68 17.00 -1.63
CA LEU A 126 3.92 16.59 -2.82
C LEU A 126 2.47 16.26 -2.50
N VAL A 127 2.22 15.54 -1.39
CA VAL A 127 0.86 15.20 -0.94
C VAL A 127 0.07 16.45 -0.55
N ARG A 128 0.66 17.37 0.23
CA ARG A 128 0.01 18.62 0.63
C ARG A 128 -0.39 19.48 -0.56
N ASP A 129 0.51 19.60 -1.52
CA ASP A 129 0.34 20.48 -2.68
C ASP A 129 -0.19 19.72 -3.91
N GLN A 130 -0.71 18.49 -3.73
CA GLN A 130 -1.19 17.64 -4.82
C GLN A 130 -2.19 18.35 -5.72
N ARG A 131 -3.11 19.15 -5.16
CA ARG A 131 -4.08 19.92 -5.96
C ARG A 131 -3.45 20.91 -6.92
N THR A 132 -2.22 21.34 -6.68
CA THR A 132 -1.49 22.26 -7.56
C THR A 132 -0.91 21.54 -8.76
N TRP A 133 -0.43 20.29 -8.58
CA TRP A 133 0.28 19.58 -9.64
C TRP A 133 -0.46 18.33 -10.16
N GLY A 134 -1.44 17.79 -9.42
CA GLY A 134 -2.13 16.54 -9.74
C GLY A 134 -3.65 16.63 -9.77
N ALA A 135 -4.24 17.84 -9.80
CA ALA A 135 -5.70 18.01 -9.78
C ALA A 135 -6.38 17.51 -11.08
N ASP A 136 -7.66 17.13 -10.91
CA ASP A 136 -8.60 16.87 -12.01
C ASP A 136 -8.12 15.82 -13.03
N HIS A 137 -7.38 14.82 -12.58
CA HIS A 137 -6.78 13.78 -13.43
C HIS A 137 -5.90 14.32 -14.56
N ASN A 138 -5.42 15.57 -14.44
CA ASN A 138 -4.53 16.22 -15.37
C ASN A 138 -3.24 16.70 -14.67
N PRO A 139 -2.35 15.77 -14.27
CA PRO A 139 -1.14 16.10 -13.55
C PRO A 139 -0.23 17.06 -14.31
N ARG A 140 0.37 17.99 -13.60
CA ARG A 140 1.34 18.96 -14.05
C ARG A 140 2.75 18.58 -13.53
N PRO A 141 3.42 17.58 -14.12
CA PRO A 141 4.73 17.11 -13.66
C PRO A 141 5.82 18.18 -13.73
N ASP A 142 5.63 19.19 -14.60
CA ASP A 142 6.46 20.37 -14.68
C ASP A 142 6.56 21.15 -13.36
N LEU A 143 5.50 21.14 -12.53
CA LEU A 143 5.46 21.84 -11.25
C LEU A 143 6.12 21.08 -10.11
N ILE A 144 6.28 19.75 -10.22
CA ILE A 144 6.78 18.89 -9.13
C ILE A 144 8.16 19.37 -8.67
N TRP A 145 9.07 19.65 -9.58
CA TRP A 145 10.42 20.08 -9.26
C TRP A 145 10.48 21.43 -8.53
N SER A 146 9.63 22.37 -8.92
CA SER A 146 9.55 23.67 -8.23
C SER A 146 8.91 23.54 -6.84
N LEU A 147 7.98 22.62 -6.66
CA LEU A 147 7.34 22.38 -5.37
C LEU A 147 8.29 21.75 -4.35
N VAL A 148 9.19 20.88 -4.78
CA VAL A 148 10.14 20.23 -3.86
C VAL A 148 11.40 21.05 -3.62
N ASP A 149 11.61 22.13 -4.36
CA ASP A 149 12.65 23.10 -4.07
C ASP A 149 12.38 23.74 -2.69
N GLY A 150 13.42 23.90 -1.89
CA GLY A 150 13.30 24.39 -0.50
C GLY A 150 12.95 23.32 0.54
N THR A 151 12.78 22.04 0.17
CA THR A 151 12.65 20.92 1.14
C THR A 151 13.98 20.52 1.79
N GLY A 152 15.11 21.08 1.35
CA GLY A 152 16.46 20.64 1.74
C GLY A 152 17.05 19.59 0.79
N LEU A 153 16.34 19.21 -0.25
CA LEU A 153 16.80 18.27 -1.27
C LEU A 153 17.91 18.91 -2.12
N ASN A 154 19.00 18.19 -2.35
CA ASN A 154 19.98 18.59 -3.35
C ASN A 154 19.38 18.38 -4.75
N MET A 155 18.87 19.46 -5.32
CA MET A 155 18.09 19.45 -6.56
C MET A 155 18.87 18.93 -7.77
N ARG A 156 20.18 19.25 -7.87
CA ARG A 156 21.03 18.74 -8.97
C ARG A 156 21.12 17.21 -8.89
N LYS A 157 21.52 16.71 -7.72
CA LYS A 157 21.62 15.25 -7.51
C LYS A 157 20.28 14.55 -7.67
N ALA A 158 19.17 15.15 -7.19
CA ALA A 158 17.84 14.57 -7.33
C ALA A 158 17.41 14.42 -8.80
N ARG A 159 17.73 15.41 -9.66
CA ARG A 159 17.46 15.32 -11.11
C ARG A 159 18.26 14.22 -11.79
N GLU A 160 19.52 14.04 -11.40
CA GLU A 160 20.38 12.96 -11.89
C GLU A 160 19.85 11.59 -11.43
N ASP A 161 19.54 11.45 -10.13
CA ASP A 161 19.03 10.21 -9.55
C ASP A 161 17.66 9.80 -10.11
N ALA A 162 16.74 10.76 -10.30
CA ALA A 162 15.36 10.51 -10.76
C ALA A 162 15.31 9.83 -12.14
N VAL A 163 16.29 10.06 -13.01
CA VAL A 163 16.37 9.43 -14.33
C VAL A 163 17.29 8.20 -14.34
N SER A 164 17.83 7.82 -13.19
CA SER A 164 18.76 6.69 -13.08
C SER A 164 18.05 5.34 -13.30
N THR A 165 18.82 4.37 -13.77
CA THR A 165 18.36 2.99 -13.91
C THR A 165 17.94 2.39 -12.56
N VAL A 166 18.60 2.81 -11.46
CA VAL A 166 18.30 2.34 -10.11
C VAL A 166 16.88 2.74 -9.72
N VAL A 167 16.50 4.01 -9.91
CA VAL A 167 15.15 4.49 -9.59
C VAL A 167 14.11 3.79 -10.47
N ARG A 168 14.36 3.70 -11.76
CA ARG A 168 13.45 3.03 -12.70
C ARG A 168 13.20 1.58 -12.31
N ASN A 169 14.25 0.79 -12.08
CA ASN A 169 14.13 -0.63 -11.72
C ASN A 169 13.33 -0.84 -10.42
N ARG A 170 13.45 0.06 -9.44
CA ARG A 170 12.67 -0.01 -8.19
C ARG A 170 11.19 0.22 -8.44
N VAL A 171 10.84 1.22 -9.23
CA VAL A 171 9.45 1.50 -9.60
C VAL A 171 8.85 0.35 -10.42
N GLU A 172 9.60 -0.20 -11.36
CA GLU A 172 9.19 -1.37 -12.16
C GLU A 172 8.97 -2.60 -11.27
N GLN A 173 9.85 -2.82 -10.28
CA GLN A 173 9.70 -3.89 -9.30
C GLN A 173 8.43 -3.71 -8.47
N ASP A 174 8.16 -2.49 -7.98
CA ASP A 174 6.96 -2.20 -7.20
C ASP A 174 5.68 -2.40 -8.02
N LEU A 175 5.68 -1.99 -9.28
CA LEU A 175 4.58 -2.25 -10.22
C LEU A 175 4.38 -3.74 -10.52
N ALA A 176 5.46 -4.50 -10.64
CA ALA A 176 5.39 -5.95 -10.82
C ALA A 176 4.78 -6.64 -9.59
N ASP A 177 5.21 -6.23 -8.38
CA ASP A 177 4.69 -6.75 -7.12
C ASP A 177 3.22 -6.36 -6.93
N ALA A 178 2.82 -5.14 -7.26
CA ALA A 178 1.43 -4.68 -7.24
C ALA A 178 0.54 -5.58 -8.12
N ARG A 179 1.00 -5.86 -9.37
CA ARG A 179 0.29 -6.78 -10.28
C ARG A 179 0.17 -8.19 -9.70
N ALA A 180 1.25 -8.72 -9.12
CA ALA A 180 1.27 -10.05 -8.51
C ALA A 180 0.30 -10.17 -7.33
N LEU A 181 0.05 -9.07 -6.61
CA LEU A 181 -0.90 -8.97 -5.50
C LEU A 181 -2.33 -8.59 -5.93
N GLY A 182 -2.57 -8.38 -7.22
CA GLY A 182 -3.88 -7.97 -7.74
C GLY A 182 -4.27 -6.54 -7.38
N VAL A 183 -3.30 -5.66 -7.10
CA VAL A 183 -3.55 -4.24 -6.85
C VAL A 183 -3.87 -3.56 -8.19
N THR A 184 -5.12 -3.16 -8.36
CA THR A 184 -5.63 -2.53 -9.60
C THR A 184 -6.07 -1.08 -9.42
N ARG A 185 -6.05 -0.59 -8.18
CA ARG A 185 -6.42 0.78 -7.79
C ARG A 185 -5.62 1.23 -6.58
N THR A 186 -5.52 2.53 -6.37
CA THR A 186 -4.79 3.15 -5.27
C THR A 186 -5.70 4.00 -4.38
N PRO A 187 -5.39 4.06 -3.07
CA PRO A 187 -4.37 3.29 -2.39
C PRO A 187 -4.75 1.81 -2.26
N GLY A 188 -3.78 0.90 -2.40
CA GLY A 188 -3.94 -0.52 -2.08
C GLY A 188 -3.36 -0.81 -0.70
N PHE A 189 -4.16 -1.33 0.23
CA PHE A 189 -3.72 -1.61 1.60
C PHE A 189 -3.68 -3.09 1.93
N PHE A 190 -2.59 -3.48 2.59
CA PHE A 190 -2.46 -4.79 3.25
C PHE A 190 -1.93 -4.58 4.66
N VAL A 191 -2.45 -5.33 5.63
CA VAL A 191 -1.93 -5.33 7.01
C VAL A 191 -1.46 -6.73 7.34
N ASN A 192 -0.16 -6.91 7.57
CA ASN A 192 0.47 -8.22 7.73
C ASN A 192 0.07 -9.23 6.63
N GLY A 193 -0.01 -8.76 5.37
CA GLY A 193 -0.39 -9.58 4.21
C GLY A 193 -1.89 -9.76 4.02
N ARG A 194 -2.73 -9.35 4.95
CA ARG A 194 -4.19 -9.40 4.81
C ARG A 194 -4.69 -8.20 4.01
N PRO A 195 -5.40 -8.40 2.90
CA PRO A 195 -6.01 -7.32 2.16
C PRO A 195 -7.25 -6.78 2.88
N LEU A 196 -7.62 -5.52 2.61
CA LEU A 196 -8.92 -4.99 3.02
C LEU A 196 -10.05 -5.74 2.30
N LYS A 197 -11.04 -6.23 3.04
CA LYS A 197 -12.25 -6.85 2.46
C LYS A 197 -13.15 -5.82 1.77
N ARG A 198 -13.21 -4.62 2.32
CA ARG A 198 -13.87 -3.45 1.76
C ARG A 198 -12.94 -2.26 1.91
N PHE A 199 -13.01 -1.33 0.98
CA PHE A 199 -12.19 -0.13 1.02
C PHE A 199 -12.88 0.95 1.86
N GLY A 200 -12.16 1.52 2.82
CA GLY A 200 -12.63 2.59 3.68
C GLY A 200 -11.70 2.86 4.86
N GLU A 201 -11.83 4.04 5.44
CA GLU A 201 -11.01 4.47 6.59
C GLU A 201 -11.22 3.57 7.81
N LYS A 202 -12.48 3.24 8.12
CA LYS A 202 -12.82 2.35 9.23
C LYS A 202 -12.24 0.95 9.03
N GLU A 203 -12.29 0.44 7.81
CA GLU A 203 -11.79 -0.87 7.46
C GLU A 203 -10.27 -0.98 7.65
N VAL A 204 -9.51 0.09 7.33
CA VAL A 204 -8.07 0.16 7.62
C VAL A 204 -7.84 0.13 9.13
N GLN A 205 -8.54 1.00 9.89
CA GLN A 205 -8.42 1.07 11.35
C GLN A 205 -8.78 -0.26 12.03
N GLU A 206 -9.89 -0.89 11.63
CA GLU A 206 -10.32 -2.17 12.17
C GLU A 206 -9.31 -3.28 11.90
N LEU A 207 -8.81 -3.37 10.66
CA LEU A 207 -7.83 -4.39 10.31
C LEU A 207 -6.52 -4.21 11.08
N VAL A 208 -6.05 -2.97 11.25
CA VAL A 208 -4.87 -2.66 12.05
C VAL A 208 -5.10 -3.03 13.51
N ARG A 209 -6.25 -2.68 14.09
CA ARG A 209 -6.59 -3.04 15.47
C ARG A 209 -6.59 -4.55 15.67
N GLU A 210 -7.23 -5.30 14.78
CA GLU A 210 -7.23 -6.78 14.81
C GLU A 210 -5.80 -7.35 14.80
N GLU A 211 -4.92 -6.83 13.93
CA GLU A 211 -3.55 -7.31 13.83
C GLU A 211 -2.71 -6.90 15.05
N VAL A 212 -2.93 -5.72 15.63
CA VAL A 212 -2.28 -5.30 16.87
C VAL A 212 -2.72 -6.21 18.04
N GLU A 213 -4.01 -6.47 18.18
CA GLU A 213 -4.53 -7.41 19.19
C GLU A 213 -3.91 -8.81 19.04
N ARG A 214 -3.81 -9.30 17.79
CA ARG A 214 -3.21 -10.61 17.49
C ARG A 214 -1.72 -10.67 17.81
N ALA A 215 -0.97 -9.62 17.46
CA ALA A 215 0.50 -9.60 17.58
C ALA A 215 1.00 -9.29 19.00
N TYR A 216 0.21 -8.56 19.79
CA TYR A 216 0.62 -8.05 21.11
C TYR A 216 -0.26 -8.55 22.26
N GLY A 217 -1.28 -9.39 21.99
CA GLY A 217 -2.06 -10.03 23.05
C GLY A 217 -3.04 -9.11 23.76
N GLY A 218 -3.86 -8.35 23.03
CA GLY A 218 -5.01 -7.62 23.62
C GLY A 218 -4.68 -6.54 24.65
N GLY A 219 -3.43 -6.14 24.78
CA GLY A 219 -3.04 -5.00 25.61
C GLY A 219 -3.34 -3.69 24.88
N VAL A 220 -4.44 -3.05 25.26
CA VAL A 220 -4.67 -1.64 24.94
C VAL A 220 -3.49 -0.86 25.52
N ALA A 221 -2.78 -0.07 24.69
CA ALA A 221 -1.81 0.88 25.22
C ALA A 221 -2.56 1.90 26.10
N PRO A 222 -1.96 2.31 27.21
CA PRO A 222 -2.54 3.33 28.09
C PRO A 222 -2.72 4.68 27.37
#